data_3459bc6051c32ecf116485e489009fef
#
_entry.id   3459bc6051c32ecf116485e489009fef
#
_cell.length_a   1.000
_cell.length_b   1.000
_cell.length_c   1.000
_cell.angle_alpha   90.00
_cell.angle_beta   90.00
_cell.angle_gamma   90.00
#
_symmetry.space_group_name_H-M   'P 1'
#
loop_
_entity.id
_entity.type
_entity.pdbx_description
1 polymer ?
#
loop_
_entity_poly.entity_id
_entity_poly.type
_entity_poly.pdbx_seq_one_letter_code
_entity_poly.pdbx_strand_id
1 'polypeptide(L)'
;MHHLCDWRIVTAHIPSDVREAVDATPPSGKKRSIGFVAFVATLGSFLFGYDTGVISGALPYMYMPEGAGGLGLTPTEEGFVGGTLLVGAALGALIGGRLSDRYGRRHNIIMLAIVFIVGGLGTTFAPNVWVMYPFRLILGFAVGGASATVPVYLSETAPKRIRGTIVAIDQVMIVTGQLLAFTFNTVIDKFYNGPQIEVASDPSGLLESGMQSFDNVNRLQHNFGGTMSSGEWHDFVGNLVVNGGNGAGWRIMLFLCTIYLIDLWIGLRMILE
;
A
#
# COMPACT_ATOMS: atom_id res chain seq x y z
N MET A 1 29.91 -11.95 38.62
CA MET A 1 29.78 -13.34 38.15
C MET A 1 29.41 -13.26 36.65
N HIS A 2 30.46 -13.17 35.81
CA HIS A 2 30.33 -13.18 34.34
C HIS A 2 30.45 -14.61 33.86
N HIS A 3 29.34 -15.27 33.52
CA HIS A 3 29.36 -16.45 32.66
C HIS A 3 29.45 -15.98 31.23
N LEU A 4 30.64 -15.79 30.73
CA LEU A 4 30.96 -15.75 29.30
C LEU A 4 30.58 -17.13 28.72
N CYS A 5 29.52 -17.20 28.00
CA CYS A 5 29.16 -18.36 27.21
C CYS A 5 30.26 -18.60 26.17
N ASP A 6 31.10 -19.60 26.43
CA ASP A 6 32.25 -19.94 25.61
C ASP A 6 31.75 -20.49 24.27
N TRP A 7 31.65 -19.62 23.25
CA TRP A 7 31.21 -19.96 21.88
C TRP A 7 32.11 -21.06 21.23
N ARG A 8 33.26 -21.34 21.79
CA ARG A 8 34.16 -22.44 21.35
C ARG A 8 33.50 -23.83 21.49
N ILE A 9 32.57 -24.01 22.42
CA ILE A 9 31.91 -25.30 22.65
C ILE A 9 30.95 -25.64 21.52
N VAL A 10 30.34 -24.62 20.86
CA VAL A 10 29.38 -24.84 19.77
C VAL A 10 30.07 -25.25 18.46
N THR A 11 31.35 -24.88 18.28
CA THR A 11 32.10 -25.22 17.06
C THR A 11 32.77 -26.60 17.11
N ALA A 12 32.84 -27.21 18.28
CA ALA A 12 33.53 -28.50 18.48
C ALA A 12 32.73 -29.71 17.96
N HIS A 13 31.46 -29.52 17.59
CA HIS A 13 30.58 -30.63 17.19
C HIS A 13 30.08 -30.58 15.75
N ILE A 14 30.72 -29.77 14.89
CA ILE A 14 30.42 -29.79 13.45
C ILE A 14 31.19 -30.97 12.84
N PRO A 15 30.53 -31.97 12.27
CA PRO A 15 31.19 -33.08 11.58
C PRO A 15 32.19 -32.57 10.54
N SER A 16 33.30 -33.29 10.37
CA SER A 16 34.41 -32.88 9.50
C SER A 16 33.98 -32.76 8.04
N ASP A 17 33.05 -33.60 7.59
CA ASP A 17 32.44 -33.58 6.28
C ASP A 17 31.63 -32.30 6.01
N VAL A 18 30.93 -31.78 7.02
CA VAL A 18 30.19 -30.52 6.92
C VAL A 18 31.15 -29.31 6.87
N ARG A 19 32.28 -29.36 7.62
CA ARG A 19 33.31 -28.30 7.52
C ARG A 19 33.96 -28.30 6.15
N GLU A 20 34.33 -29.45 5.65
CA GLU A 20 34.95 -29.61 4.33
C GLU A 20 34.02 -29.17 3.21
N ALA A 21 32.72 -29.48 3.30
CA ALA A 21 31.70 -28.97 2.38
C ALA A 21 31.50 -27.47 2.44
N VAL A 22 31.59 -26.84 3.63
CA VAL A 22 31.50 -25.38 3.81
C VAL A 22 32.75 -24.68 3.26
N ASP A 23 33.94 -25.24 3.50
CA ASP A 23 35.22 -24.70 3.03
C ASP A 23 35.40 -24.88 1.52
N ALA A 24 34.82 -25.94 0.95
CA ALA A 24 34.80 -26.20 -0.50
C ALA A 24 33.78 -25.31 -1.25
N THR A 25 32.85 -24.64 -0.56
CA THR A 25 31.90 -23.74 -1.21
C THR A 25 32.62 -22.45 -1.64
N PRO A 26 32.73 -22.16 -2.94
CA PRO A 26 33.40 -20.94 -3.38
C PRO A 26 32.72 -19.72 -2.78
N PRO A 27 33.48 -18.75 -2.25
CA PRO A 27 32.90 -17.52 -1.72
C PRO A 27 32.11 -16.84 -2.82
N SER A 28 30.86 -16.50 -2.58
CA SER A 28 30.01 -15.79 -3.56
C SER A 28 30.75 -14.52 -3.97
N GLY A 29 31.12 -14.40 -5.24
CA GLY A 29 32.06 -13.39 -5.74
C GLY A 29 31.61 -11.92 -5.63
N LYS A 30 30.37 -11.65 -5.20
CA LYS A 30 29.86 -10.28 -4.97
C LYS A 30 29.54 -10.11 -3.48
N LYS A 31 30.41 -9.40 -2.75
CA LYS A 31 30.11 -8.91 -1.39
C LYS A 31 29.03 -7.82 -1.47
N ARG A 32 27.77 -8.20 -1.42
CA ARG A 32 26.70 -7.22 -1.30
C ARG A 32 26.58 -6.75 0.14
N SER A 33 26.44 -5.43 0.33
CA SER A 33 26.16 -4.87 1.64
C SER A 33 24.81 -5.39 2.13
N ILE A 34 24.78 -6.08 3.26
CA ILE A 34 23.56 -6.56 3.90
C ILE A 34 22.58 -5.41 4.13
N GLY A 35 23.10 -4.21 4.44
CA GLY A 35 22.30 -3.00 4.60
C GLY A 35 21.55 -2.61 3.31
N PHE A 36 22.18 -2.73 2.14
CA PHE A 36 21.52 -2.43 0.87
C PHE A 36 20.41 -3.45 0.55
N VAL A 37 20.65 -4.73 0.78
CA VAL A 37 19.64 -5.79 0.59
C VAL A 37 18.47 -5.59 1.55
N ALA A 38 18.73 -5.27 2.81
CA ALA A 38 17.70 -4.96 3.80
C ALA A 38 16.89 -3.73 3.40
N PHE A 39 17.55 -2.65 2.98
CA PHE A 39 16.88 -1.42 2.55
C PHE A 39 15.91 -1.67 1.38
N VAL A 40 16.36 -2.37 0.33
CA VAL A 40 15.48 -2.65 -0.82
C VAL A 40 14.33 -3.60 -0.45
N ALA A 41 14.56 -4.58 0.41
CA ALA A 41 13.50 -5.49 0.86
C ALA A 41 12.44 -4.72 1.68
N THR A 42 12.85 -3.78 2.53
CA THR A 42 11.93 -2.99 3.35
C THR A 42 11.19 -1.89 2.58
N LEU A 43 11.59 -1.56 1.34
CA LEU A 43 10.81 -0.68 0.47
C LEU A 43 9.40 -1.25 0.16
N GLY A 44 9.25 -2.59 0.10
CA GLY A 44 7.93 -3.22 -0.02
C GLY A 44 7.02 -2.91 1.16
N SER A 45 7.57 -2.96 2.36
CA SER A 45 6.86 -2.62 3.60
C SER A 45 6.52 -1.13 3.68
N PHE A 46 7.43 -0.27 3.22
CA PHE A 46 7.17 1.16 3.08
C PHE A 46 5.98 1.44 2.15
N LEU A 47 5.90 0.76 0.99
CA LEU A 47 4.80 0.90 0.05
C LEU A 47 3.47 0.42 0.62
N PHE A 48 3.47 -0.64 1.41
CA PHE A 48 2.28 -1.07 2.13
C PHE A 48 1.78 0.03 3.08
N GLY A 49 2.68 0.62 3.86
CA GLY A 49 2.34 1.75 4.73
C GLY A 49 1.78 2.93 3.95
N TYR A 50 2.42 3.28 2.82
CA TYR A 50 1.98 4.36 1.96
C TYR A 50 0.58 4.11 1.37
N ASP A 51 0.30 2.92 0.82
CA ASP A 51 -1.01 2.59 0.26
C ASP A 51 -2.13 2.66 1.30
N THR A 52 -1.85 2.19 2.52
CA THR A 52 -2.79 2.27 3.64
C THR A 52 -3.07 3.72 4.06
N GLY A 53 -2.04 4.57 4.05
CA GLY A 53 -2.16 5.98 4.41
C GLY A 53 -2.82 6.85 3.33
N VAL A 54 -2.53 6.57 2.04
CA VAL A 54 -3.03 7.41 0.94
C VAL A 54 -4.54 7.34 0.78
N ILE A 55 -5.14 6.19 1.06
CA ILE A 55 -6.58 5.97 0.91
C ILE A 55 -7.39 6.95 1.77
N SER A 56 -6.95 7.23 3.01
CA SER A 56 -7.67 8.12 3.91
C SER A 56 -7.79 9.54 3.38
N GLY A 57 -6.79 10.04 2.65
CA GLY A 57 -6.87 11.36 2.00
C GLY A 57 -7.56 11.34 0.64
N ALA A 58 -7.59 10.18 -0.03
CA ALA A 58 -8.24 10.02 -1.32
C ALA A 58 -9.77 9.88 -1.21
N LEU A 59 -10.27 9.30 -0.10
CA LEU A 59 -11.69 9.04 0.14
C LEU A 59 -12.60 10.27 -0.06
N PRO A 60 -12.32 11.45 0.52
CA PRO A 60 -13.16 12.63 0.33
C PRO A 60 -13.37 13.00 -1.15
N TYR A 61 -12.34 12.81 -1.96
CA TYR A 61 -12.42 13.05 -3.41
C TYR A 61 -13.16 11.95 -4.15
N MET A 62 -13.11 10.70 -3.66
CA MET A 62 -13.83 9.57 -4.25
C MET A 62 -15.34 9.62 -3.97
N TYR A 63 -15.77 10.23 -2.88
CA TYR A 63 -17.20 10.46 -2.58
C TYR A 63 -17.87 11.43 -3.54
N MET A 64 -17.09 12.28 -4.19
CA MET A 64 -17.64 13.26 -5.12
C MET A 64 -18.33 12.58 -6.30
N PRO A 65 -19.36 13.23 -6.88
CA PRO A 65 -20.06 12.73 -8.07
C PRO A 65 -19.10 12.47 -9.25
N GLU A 66 -19.46 11.52 -10.12
CA GLU A 66 -18.66 11.21 -11.31
C GLU A 66 -18.43 12.44 -12.20
N GLY A 67 -19.43 13.31 -12.34
CA GLY A 67 -19.33 14.58 -13.08
C GLY A 67 -18.28 15.55 -12.55
N ALA A 68 -17.89 15.43 -11.27
CA ALA A 68 -16.80 16.20 -10.65
C ALA A 68 -15.47 15.45 -10.67
N GLY A 69 -15.39 14.25 -11.27
CA GLY A 69 -14.18 13.42 -11.31
C GLY A 69 -14.01 12.47 -10.12
N GLY A 70 -15.00 12.37 -9.25
CA GLY A 70 -15.07 11.38 -8.17
C GLY A 70 -15.59 10.02 -8.69
N LEU A 71 -16.00 9.16 -7.76
CA LEU A 71 -16.58 7.84 -8.03
C LEU A 71 -18.01 7.71 -7.46
N GLY A 72 -18.51 8.74 -6.77
CA GLY A 72 -19.83 8.73 -6.12
C GLY A 72 -19.97 7.63 -5.06
N LEU A 73 -18.90 7.33 -4.30
CA LEU A 73 -18.91 6.20 -3.37
C LEU A 73 -19.97 6.35 -2.29
N THR A 74 -20.68 5.26 -2.05
CA THR A 74 -21.47 5.08 -0.85
C THR A 74 -20.61 4.57 0.31
N PRO A 75 -21.02 4.75 1.59
CA PRO A 75 -20.29 4.21 2.74
C PRO A 75 -20.10 2.68 2.69
N THR A 76 -21.03 1.96 2.07
CA THR A 76 -20.92 0.51 1.88
C THR A 76 -19.83 0.18 0.86
N GLU A 77 -19.76 0.90 -0.24
CA GLU A 77 -18.74 0.71 -1.28
C GLU A 77 -17.35 1.07 -0.76
N GLU A 78 -17.23 2.10 0.07
CA GLU A 78 -16.00 2.40 0.81
C GLU A 78 -15.53 1.19 1.62
N GLY A 79 -16.45 0.60 2.41
CA GLY A 79 -16.16 -0.62 3.17
C GLY A 79 -15.65 -1.76 2.28
N PHE A 80 -16.19 -1.91 1.07
CA PHE A 80 -15.71 -2.90 0.11
C PHE A 80 -14.36 -2.54 -0.50
N VAL A 81 -14.06 -1.27 -0.76
CA VAL A 81 -12.73 -0.83 -1.24
C VAL A 81 -11.63 -1.21 -0.24
N GLY A 82 -11.86 -0.99 1.07
CA GLY A 82 -10.97 -1.44 2.13
C GLY A 82 -10.99 -2.97 2.33
N GLY A 83 -12.18 -3.56 2.36
CA GLY A 83 -12.39 -4.98 2.60
C GLY A 83 -11.76 -5.89 1.54
N THR A 84 -11.87 -5.55 0.27
CA THR A 84 -11.26 -6.32 -0.83
C THR A 84 -9.74 -6.36 -0.74
N LEU A 85 -9.11 -5.26 -0.30
CA LEU A 85 -7.66 -5.23 -0.04
C LEU A 85 -7.29 -6.21 1.08
N LEU A 86 -8.05 -6.23 2.19
CA LEU A 86 -7.78 -7.12 3.32
C LEU A 86 -7.98 -8.60 2.95
N VAL A 87 -9.03 -8.91 2.17
CA VAL A 87 -9.26 -10.27 1.65
C VAL A 87 -8.10 -10.67 0.75
N GLY A 88 -7.68 -9.78 -0.16
CA GLY A 88 -6.51 -10.00 -0.99
C GLY A 88 -5.25 -10.27 -0.16
N ALA A 89 -5.02 -9.48 0.90
CA ALA A 89 -3.86 -9.64 1.77
C ALA A 89 -3.87 -10.97 2.53
N ALA A 90 -5.03 -11.42 3.02
CA ALA A 90 -5.17 -12.73 3.65
C ALA A 90 -4.82 -13.87 2.68
N LEU A 91 -5.35 -13.83 1.45
CA LEU A 91 -5.02 -14.79 0.40
C LEU A 91 -3.54 -14.75 0.02
N GLY A 92 -2.99 -13.54 -0.12
CA GLY A 92 -1.58 -13.31 -0.43
C GLY A 92 -0.65 -13.86 0.64
N ALA A 93 -0.96 -13.67 1.92
CA ALA A 93 -0.16 -14.21 3.03
C ALA A 93 -0.17 -15.75 3.04
N LEU A 94 -1.33 -16.37 2.81
CA LEU A 94 -1.47 -17.84 2.78
C LEU A 94 -0.73 -18.47 1.59
N ILE A 95 -0.85 -17.88 0.41
CA ILE A 95 -0.28 -18.41 -0.83
C ILE A 95 1.18 -17.99 -0.98
N GLY A 96 1.51 -16.76 -0.60
CA GLY A 96 2.84 -16.17 -0.73
C GLY A 96 3.91 -16.93 0.03
N GLY A 97 3.60 -17.45 1.23
CA GLY A 97 4.49 -18.33 1.97
C GLY A 97 4.86 -19.60 1.18
N ARG A 98 3.85 -20.32 0.67
CA ARG A 98 4.06 -21.54 -0.15
C ARG A 98 4.80 -21.24 -1.46
N LEU A 99 4.49 -20.12 -2.09
CA LEU A 99 5.13 -19.70 -3.33
C LEU A 99 6.61 -19.34 -3.08
N SER A 100 6.89 -18.69 -1.96
CA SER A 100 8.22 -18.35 -1.49
C SER A 100 9.08 -19.60 -1.23
N ASP A 101 8.49 -20.65 -0.66
CA ASP A 101 9.20 -21.92 -0.42
C ASP A 101 9.48 -22.68 -1.72
N ARG A 102 8.57 -22.63 -2.70
CA ARG A 102 8.69 -23.36 -3.97
C ARG A 102 9.61 -22.69 -4.99
N TYR A 103 9.52 -21.37 -5.15
CA TYR A 103 10.25 -20.60 -6.17
C TYR A 103 11.46 -19.82 -5.60
N GLY A 104 11.63 -19.87 -4.29
CA GLY A 104 12.67 -19.13 -3.58
C GLY A 104 12.26 -17.72 -3.21
N ARG A 105 12.73 -17.25 -2.05
CA ARG A 105 12.37 -15.95 -1.44
C ARG A 105 12.52 -14.77 -2.42
N ARG A 106 13.63 -14.74 -3.12
CA ARG A 106 14.02 -13.66 -4.02
C ARG A 106 13.08 -13.53 -5.21
N HIS A 107 12.80 -14.64 -5.93
CA HIS A 107 11.89 -14.63 -7.07
C HIS A 107 10.46 -14.28 -6.67
N ASN A 108 10.03 -14.74 -5.48
CA ASN A 108 8.72 -14.41 -4.95
C ASN A 108 8.56 -12.92 -4.71
N ILE A 109 9.55 -12.24 -4.11
CA ILE A 109 9.50 -10.79 -3.85
C ILE A 109 9.38 -10.00 -5.16
N ILE A 110 10.11 -10.41 -6.22
CA ILE A 110 10.03 -9.74 -7.52
C ILE A 110 8.66 -9.92 -8.17
N MET A 111 8.14 -11.14 -8.12
CA MET A 111 6.82 -11.45 -8.66
C MET A 111 5.75 -10.65 -7.95
N LEU A 112 5.82 -10.55 -6.62
CA LEU A 112 4.92 -9.74 -5.81
C LEU A 112 5.04 -8.23 -6.13
N ALA A 113 6.26 -7.72 -6.39
CA ALA A 113 6.47 -6.35 -6.82
C ALA A 113 5.77 -6.04 -8.16
N ILE A 114 5.84 -6.97 -9.13
CA ILE A 114 5.11 -6.81 -10.41
C ILE A 114 3.60 -6.82 -10.18
N VAL A 115 3.10 -7.75 -9.38
CA VAL A 115 1.67 -7.82 -9.03
C VAL A 115 1.21 -6.54 -8.34
N PHE A 116 2.05 -5.98 -7.48
CA PHE A 116 1.78 -4.70 -6.80
C PHE A 116 1.69 -3.54 -7.81
N ILE A 117 2.61 -3.45 -8.78
CA ILE A 117 2.58 -2.43 -9.84
C ILE A 117 1.28 -2.54 -10.64
N VAL A 118 0.90 -3.74 -11.05
CA VAL A 118 -0.35 -3.98 -11.81
C VAL A 118 -1.57 -3.58 -10.98
N GLY A 119 -1.62 -3.96 -9.71
CA GLY A 119 -2.69 -3.58 -8.79
C GLY A 119 -2.78 -2.07 -8.56
N GLY A 120 -1.63 -1.42 -8.32
CA GLY A 120 -1.56 0.03 -8.09
C GLY A 120 -1.98 0.85 -9.32
N LEU A 121 -1.43 0.51 -10.50
CA LEU A 121 -1.84 1.16 -11.75
C LEU A 121 -3.32 0.92 -12.05
N GLY A 122 -3.79 -0.32 -11.91
CA GLY A 122 -5.19 -0.64 -12.16
C GLY A 122 -6.14 0.10 -11.22
N THR A 123 -5.78 0.26 -9.96
CA THR A 123 -6.55 1.05 -8.99
C THR A 123 -6.55 2.54 -9.35
N THR A 124 -5.40 3.10 -9.74
CA THR A 124 -5.26 4.52 -10.11
C THR A 124 -6.08 4.89 -11.35
N PHE A 125 -6.11 4.01 -12.34
CA PHE A 125 -6.82 4.24 -13.61
C PHE A 125 -8.23 3.63 -13.64
N ALA A 126 -8.74 3.13 -12.51
CA ALA A 126 -10.09 2.59 -12.45
C ALA A 126 -11.13 3.65 -12.85
N PRO A 127 -11.98 3.38 -13.87
CA PRO A 127 -13.02 4.29 -14.30
C PRO A 127 -14.21 4.32 -13.33
N ASN A 128 -14.46 3.21 -12.63
CA ASN A 128 -15.54 3.06 -11.66
C ASN A 128 -15.15 2.14 -10.52
N VAL A 129 -15.95 2.10 -9.47
CA VAL A 129 -15.70 1.32 -8.25
C VAL A 129 -15.64 -0.20 -8.51
N TRP A 130 -16.45 -0.70 -9.45
CA TRP A 130 -16.50 -2.12 -9.81
C TRP A 130 -15.19 -2.63 -10.44
N VAL A 131 -14.52 -1.78 -11.20
CA VAL A 131 -13.17 -2.06 -11.74
C VAL A 131 -12.11 -1.89 -10.66
N MET A 132 -12.30 -1.01 -9.68
CA MET A 132 -11.38 -0.79 -8.59
C MET A 132 -11.27 -2.01 -7.67
N TYR A 133 -12.38 -2.71 -7.35
CA TYR A 133 -12.38 -3.86 -6.43
C TYR A 133 -11.40 -4.98 -6.82
N PRO A 134 -11.41 -5.52 -8.06
CA PRO A 134 -10.46 -6.56 -8.44
C PRO A 134 -9.00 -6.08 -8.38
N PHE A 135 -8.72 -4.83 -8.74
CA PHE A 135 -7.35 -4.30 -8.62
C PHE A 135 -6.94 -4.09 -7.17
N ARG A 136 -7.85 -3.72 -6.27
CA ARG A 136 -7.62 -3.69 -4.81
C ARG A 136 -7.33 -5.07 -4.25
N LEU A 137 -8.04 -6.09 -4.73
CA LEU A 137 -7.78 -7.48 -4.33
C LEU A 137 -6.40 -7.94 -4.80
N ILE A 138 -6.02 -7.65 -6.05
CA ILE A 138 -4.69 -7.95 -6.61
C ILE A 138 -3.59 -7.24 -5.82
N LEU A 139 -3.78 -5.95 -5.52
CA LEU A 139 -2.86 -5.16 -4.72
C LEU A 139 -2.73 -5.71 -3.30
N GLY A 140 -3.85 -6.05 -2.67
CA GLY A 140 -3.87 -6.73 -1.37
C GLY A 140 -3.10 -8.05 -1.39
N PHE A 141 -3.27 -8.88 -2.43
CA PHE A 141 -2.53 -10.12 -2.59
C PHE A 141 -1.02 -9.90 -2.59
N ALA A 142 -0.54 -8.89 -3.31
CA ALA A 142 0.88 -8.54 -3.33
C ALA A 142 1.39 -8.09 -1.95
N VAL A 143 0.61 -7.24 -1.27
CA VAL A 143 0.90 -6.75 0.10
C VAL A 143 0.98 -7.89 1.08
N GLY A 144 -0.02 -8.78 1.11
CA GLY A 144 -0.07 -9.92 2.03
C GLY A 144 1.06 -10.91 1.79
N GLY A 145 1.36 -11.20 0.51
CA GLY A 145 2.50 -12.04 0.15
C GLY A 145 3.85 -11.44 0.56
N ALA A 146 4.01 -10.12 0.39
CA ALA A 146 5.22 -9.41 0.81
C ALA A 146 5.37 -9.40 2.33
N SER A 147 4.30 -9.10 3.07
CA SER A 147 4.32 -9.08 4.55
C SER A 147 4.68 -10.44 5.17
N ALA A 148 4.34 -11.55 4.51
CA ALA A 148 4.74 -12.88 4.93
C ALA A 148 6.19 -13.22 4.53
N THR A 149 6.66 -12.77 3.36
CA THR A 149 7.94 -13.19 2.78
C THR A 149 9.12 -12.31 3.21
N VAL A 150 8.93 -10.98 3.29
CA VAL A 150 10.02 -10.02 3.55
C VAL A 150 10.65 -10.20 4.93
N PRO A 151 9.90 -10.29 6.06
CA PRO A 151 10.51 -10.49 7.36
C PRO A 151 11.28 -11.82 7.47
N VAL A 152 10.77 -12.87 6.83
CA VAL A 152 11.43 -14.18 6.77
C VAL A 152 12.75 -14.06 6.01
N TYR A 153 12.73 -13.47 4.81
CA TYR A 153 13.94 -13.24 4.01
C TYR A 153 14.99 -12.41 4.76
N LEU A 154 14.57 -11.34 5.42
CA LEU A 154 15.45 -10.50 6.22
C LEU A 154 16.05 -11.27 7.42
N SER A 155 15.25 -12.09 8.08
CA SER A 155 15.70 -12.89 9.21
C SER A 155 16.68 -14.00 8.82
N GLU A 156 16.55 -14.56 7.62
CA GLU A 156 17.44 -15.60 7.07
C GLU A 156 18.79 -15.00 6.61
N THR A 157 18.76 -13.81 6.01
CA THR A 157 19.96 -13.15 5.46
C THR A 157 20.76 -12.38 6.50
N ALA A 158 20.12 -11.97 7.61
CA ALA A 158 20.73 -11.16 8.64
C ALA A 158 21.62 -11.99 9.61
N PRO A 159 22.81 -11.50 9.97
CA PRO A 159 23.60 -12.09 11.05
C PRO A 159 22.81 -12.15 12.35
N LYS A 160 23.00 -13.20 13.15
CA LYS A 160 22.29 -13.43 14.43
C LYS A 160 22.27 -12.21 15.34
N ARG A 161 23.37 -11.44 15.35
CA ARG A 161 23.56 -10.26 16.22
C ARG A 161 22.60 -9.10 15.92
N ILE A 162 22.22 -8.89 14.64
CA ILE A 162 21.45 -7.73 14.19
C ILE A 162 20.08 -8.11 13.60
N ARG A 163 19.73 -9.39 13.64
CA ARG A 163 18.47 -9.91 13.04
C ARG A 163 17.23 -9.18 13.55
N GLY A 164 17.11 -9.00 14.87
CA GLY A 164 15.99 -8.27 15.47
C GLY A 164 15.92 -6.82 15.04
N THR A 165 17.07 -6.15 14.92
CA THR A 165 17.16 -4.75 14.46
C THR A 165 16.67 -4.63 13.01
N ILE A 166 17.06 -5.54 12.13
CA ILE A 166 16.66 -5.51 10.71
C ILE A 166 15.15 -5.72 10.56
N VAL A 167 14.57 -6.65 11.32
CA VAL A 167 13.10 -6.85 11.33
C VAL A 167 12.37 -5.64 11.93
N ALA A 168 12.96 -4.98 12.94
CA ALA A 168 12.38 -3.74 13.49
C ALA A 168 12.39 -2.60 12.46
N ILE A 169 13.44 -2.49 11.63
CA ILE A 169 13.51 -1.50 10.54
C ILE A 169 12.34 -1.70 9.55
N ASP A 170 11.97 -2.94 9.26
CA ASP A 170 10.83 -3.25 8.39
C ASP A 170 9.53 -2.61 8.91
N GLN A 171 9.26 -2.72 10.22
CA GLN A 171 8.10 -2.07 10.85
C GLN A 171 8.19 -0.54 10.82
N VAL A 172 9.37 0.03 11.04
CA VAL A 172 9.59 1.48 10.95
C VAL A 172 9.31 1.98 9.53
N MET A 173 9.66 1.21 8.51
CA MET A 173 9.40 1.57 7.12
C MET A 173 7.90 1.60 6.79
N ILE A 174 7.08 0.71 7.35
CA ILE A 174 5.61 0.76 7.21
C ILE A 174 5.08 2.09 7.76
N VAL A 175 5.44 2.42 9.01
CA VAL A 175 4.97 3.66 9.66
C VAL A 175 5.48 4.91 8.93
N THR A 176 6.71 4.88 8.43
CA THR A 176 7.29 5.99 7.65
C THR A 176 6.53 6.18 6.33
N GLY A 177 6.19 5.09 5.64
CA GLY A 177 5.37 5.13 4.44
C GLY A 177 4.00 5.77 4.69
N GLN A 178 3.34 5.36 5.77
CA GLN A 178 2.05 5.91 6.19
C GLN A 178 2.13 7.41 6.53
N LEU A 179 3.16 7.82 7.28
CA LEU A 179 3.41 9.23 7.60
C LEU A 179 3.63 10.06 6.33
N LEU A 180 4.40 9.53 5.39
CA LEU A 180 4.67 10.22 4.13
C LEU A 180 3.39 10.37 3.29
N ALA A 181 2.54 9.32 3.24
CA ALA A 181 1.25 9.38 2.58
C ALA A 181 0.35 10.48 3.16
N PHE A 182 0.24 10.56 4.48
CA PHE A 182 -0.53 11.64 5.14
C PHE A 182 0.04 13.03 4.82
N THR A 183 1.36 13.15 4.76
CA THR A 183 2.01 14.41 4.41
C THR A 183 1.68 14.82 2.98
N PHE A 184 1.79 13.92 2.02
CA PHE A 184 1.44 14.20 0.63
C PHE A 184 -0.05 14.46 0.44
N ASN A 185 -0.93 13.70 1.11
CA ASN A 185 -2.36 13.97 1.08
C ASN A 185 -2.66 15.40 1.55
N THR A 186 -2.05 15.83 2.67
CA THR A 186 -2.22 17.18 3.20
C THR A 186 -1.69 18.26 2.24
N VAL A 187 -0.56 18.00 1.59
CA VAL A 187 0.00 18.94 0.59
C VAL A 187 -0.92 19.07 -0.61
N ILE A 188 -1.40 17.95 -1.15
CA ILE A 188 -2.32 17.93 -2.28
C ILE A 188 -3.64 18.60 -1.91
N ASP A 189 -4.19 18.28 -0.74
CA ASP A 189 -5.42 18.86 -0.24
C ASP A 189 -5.32 20.40 -0.13
N LYS A 190 -4.23 20.91 0.42
CA LYS A 190 -3.96 22.35 0.46
C LYS A 190 -3.80 22.98 -0.93
N PHE A 191 -3.17 22.26 -1.87
CA PHE A 191 -2.98 22.76 -3.23
C PHE A 191 -4.31 22.88 -3.99
N TYR A 192 -5.25 21.97 -3.72
CA TYR A 192 -6.59 21.96 -4.30
C TYR A 192 -7.63 22.71 -3.46
N ASN A 193 -7.26 23.28 -2.31
CA ASN A 193 -8.16 23.88 -1.32
C ASN A 193 -9.29 22.93 -0.86
N GLY A 194 -8.95 21.66 -0.70
CA GLY A 194 -9.89 20.59 -0.38
C GLY A 194 -10.72 20.08 -1.57
N PRO A 195 -11.61 19.13 -1.35
CA PRO A 195 -12.53 18.64 -2.36
C PRO A 195 -13.57 19.72 -2.70
N GLN A 196 -13.61 20.16 -3.96
CA GLN A 196 -14.51 21.22 -4.44
C GLN A 196 -15.33 20.74 -5.62
N ILE A 197 -16.62 21.09 -5.63
CA ILE A 197 -17.55 20.83 -6.72
C ILE A 197 -18.11 22.15 -7.26
N GLU A 198 -18.35 22.20 -8.56
CA GLU A 198 -19.07 23.27 -9.21
C GLU A 198 -20.52 22.82 -9.47
N VAL A 199 -21.42 23.26 -8.62
CA VAL A 199 -22.84 22.94 -8.73
C VAL A 199 -23.48 23.81 -9.80
N ALA A 200 -24.00 23.19 -10.85
CA ALA A 200 -24.73 23.90 -11.91
C ALA A 200 -26.17 24.16 -11.48
N SER A 201 -26.85 23.15 -11.00
CA SER A 201 -28.19 23.28 -10.42
C SER A 201 -28.45 22.15 -9.44
N ASP A 202 -29.16 22.48 -8.38
CA ASP A 202 -29.68 21.52 -7.41
C ASP A 202 -31.22 21.51 -7.50
N PRO A 203 -31.83 20.42 -7.96
CA PRO A 203 -33.30 20.28 -8.01
C PRO A 203 -33.95 20.32 -6.63
N SER A 204 -33.21 19.99 -5.56
CA SER A 204 -33.73 20.03 -4.18
C SER A 204 -33.70 21.43 -3.56
N GLY A 205 -32.93 22.37 -4.14
CA GLY A 205 -32.79 23.74 -3.64
C GLY A 205 -32.01 23.86 -2.33
N LEU A 206 -31.26 22.82 -1.93
CA LEU A 206 -30.47 22.79 -0.69
C LEU A 206 -29.09 23.45 -0.88
N LEU A 207 -28.58 23.47 -2.11
CA LEU A 207 -27.27 24.01 -2.45
C LEU A 207 -27.41 25.20 -3.40
N GLU A 208 -26.59 26.21 -3.19
CA GLU A 208 -26.47 27.33 -4.13
C GLU A 208 -25.63 26.91 -5.34
N SER A 209 -25.98 27.46 -6.52
CA SER A 209 -25.18 27.26 -7.73
C SER A 209 -23.83 27.95 -7.61
N GLY A 210 -22.75 27.29 -8.04
CA GLY A 210 -21.38 27.79 -8.02
C GLY A 210 -20.40 26.83 -7.37
N MET A 211 -19.18 27.34 -7.15
CA MET A 211 -18.11 26.58 -6.54
C MET A 211 -18.35 26.42 -5.03
N GLN A 212 -18.43 25.17 -4.57
CA GLN A 212 -18.65 24.85 -3.16
C GLN A 212 -17.68 23.77 -2.67
N SER A 213 -17.32 23.84 -1.38
CA SER A 213 -16.60 22.75 -0.73
C SER A 213 -17.50 21.54 -0.60
N PHE A 214 -17.04 20.39 -1.05
CA PHE A 214 -17.77 19.13 -0.93
C PHE A 214 -17.99 18.70 0.52
N ASP A 215 -17.16 19.17 1.45
CA ASP A 215 -17.37 18.93 2.88
C ASP A 215 -18.69 19.54 3.38
N ASN A 216 -19.10 20.68 2.83
CA ASN A 216 -20.40 21.28 3.15
C ASN A 216 -21.55 20.43 2.62
N VAL A 217 -21.38 19.83 1.45
CA VAL A 217 -22.36 18.93 0.84
C VAL A 217 -22.44 17.61 1.63
N ASN A 218 -21.32 17.04 2.03
CA ASN A 218 -21.27 15.82 2.84
C ASN A 218 -21.96 15.97 4.21
N ARG A 219 -22.00 17.16 4.79
CA ARG A 219 -22.70 17.43 6.06
C ARG A 219 -24.20 17.18 5.99
N LEU A 220 -24.79 17.08 4.79
CA LEU A 220 -26.20 16.73 4.62
C LEU A 220 -26.47 15.24 4.90
N GLN A 221 -25.45 14.40 4.80
CA GLN A 221 -25.56 12.97 5.06
C GLN A 221 -25.61 12.67 6.56
N HIS A 222 -26.44 11.70 6.97
CA HIS A 222 -26.61 11.30 8.37
C HIS A 222 -25.30 10.90 9.08
N ASN A 223 -24.40 10.22 8.39
CA ASN A 223 -23.09 9.82 8.93
C ASN A 223 -22.18 11.01 9.33
N PHE A 224 -22.45 12.19 8.77
CA PHE A 224 -21.72 13.43 9.10
C PHE A 224 -22.58 14.42 9.90
N GLY A 225 -23.67 13.93 10.53
CA GLY A 225 -24.57 14.74 11.34
C GLY A 225 -25.71 15.41 10.59
N GLY A 226 -25.90 15.09 9.31
CA GLY A 226 -27.02 15.55 8.50
C GLY A 226 -28.29 14.69 8.67
N THR A 227 -29.32 15.01 7.91
CA THR A 227 -30.64 14.39 7.97
C THR A 227 -30.88 13.32 6.92
N MET A 228 -30.06 13.27 5.85
CA MET A 228 -30.25 12.34 4.74
C MET A 228 -29.75 10.93 5.08
N SER A 229 -30.61 9.95 4.89
CA SER A 229 -30.22 8.53 4.93
C SER A 229 -29.30 8.18 3.74
N SER A 230 -28.62 7.01 3.79
CA SER A 230 -27.69 6.59 2.72
C SER A 230 -28.37 6.46 1.36
N GLY A 231 -29.66 6.07 1.30
CA GLY A 231 -30.44 5.98 0.06
C GLY A 231 -30.77 7.36 -0.50
N GLU A 232 -31.32 8.24 0.36
CA GLU A 232 -31.62 9.63 -0.03
C GLU A 232 -30.38 10.40 -0.47
N TRP A 233 -29.23 10.14 0.18
CA TRP A 233 -27.94 10.72 -0.22
C TRP A 233 -27.52 10.27 -1.63
N HIS A 234 -27.65 9.00 -1.95
CA HIS A 234 -27.29 8.48 -3.26
C HIS A 234 -28.17 9.09 -4.36
N ASP A 235 -29.49 9.18 -4.12
CA ASP A 235 -30.42 9.81 -5.03
C ASP A 235 -30.16 11.31 -5.17
N PHE A 236 -29.83 12.00 -4.07
CA PHE A 236 -29.48 13.42 -4.08
C PHE A 236 -28.22 13.68 -4.91
N VAL A 237 -27.13 12.93 -4.65
CA VAL A 237 -25.87 13.08 -5.41
C VAL A 237 -26.05 12.69 -6.87
N GLY A 238 -26.85 11.66 -7.17
CA GLY A 238 -27.17 11.24 -8.53
C GLY A 238 -27.98 12.25 -9.36
N ASN A 239 -28.84 13.05 -8.69
CA ASN A 239 -29.64 14.11 -9.31
C ASN A 239 -28.96 15.48 -9.34
N LEU A 240 -27.83 15.63 -8.63
CA LEU A 240 -27.07 16.87 -8.58
C LEU A 240 -26.41 17.14 -9.95
N VAL A 241 -26.75 18.25 -10.59
CA VAL A 241 -26.10 18.63 -11.85
C VAL A 241 -24.81 19.38 -11.53
N VAL A 242 -23.67 18.76 -11.86
CA VAL A 242 -22.34 19.27 -11.59
C VAL A 242 -21.64 19.60 -12.91
N ASN A 243 -21.12 20.82 -13.05
CA ASN A 243 -20.35 21.25 -14.23
C ASN A 243 -18.89 20.75 -14.19
N GLY A 244 -18.37 20.48 -12.99
CA GLY A 244 -17.01 20.04 -12.81
C GLY A 244 -16.59 20.01 -11.34
N GLY A 245 -15.32 19.73 -11.10
CA GLY A 245 -14.74 19.68 -9.78
C GLY A 245 -13.31 19.15 -9.80
N ASN A 246 -12.70 19.08 -8.64
CA ASN A 246 -11.34 18.56 -8.47
C ASN A 246 -11.30 17.11 -7.96
N GLY A 247 -12.39 16.38 -8.12
CA GLY A 247 -12.53 14.99 -7.67
C GLY A 247 -11.41 14.07 -8.15
N ALA A 248 -10.89 14.31 -9.36
CA ALA A 248 -9.76 13.52 -9.90
C ALA A 248 -8.47 13.58 -9.05
N GLY A 249 -8.43 14.40 -8.00
CA GLY A 249 -7.31 14.50 -7.06
C GLY A 249 -6.91 13.17 -6.41
N TRP A 250 -7.89 12.27 -6.17
CA TRP A 250 -7.60 10.93 -5.64
C TRP A 250 -6.69 10.10 -6.55
N ARG A 251 -6.80 10.28 -7.88
CA ARG A 251 -5.93 9.59 -8.84
C ARG A 251 -4.49 10.03 -8.74
N ILE A 252 -4.25 11.33 -8.50
CA ILE A 252 -2.92 11.89 -8.31
C ILE A 252 -2.30 11.33 -7.03
N MET A 253 -3.08 11.26 -5.94
CA MET A 253 -2.62 10.69 -4.66
C MET A 253 -2.20 9.22 -4.83
N LEU A 254 -3.01 8.41 -5.51
CA LEU A 254 -2.70 7.00 -5.78
C LEU A 254 -1.56 6.84 -6.80
N PHE A 255 -1.47 7.74 -7.79
CA PHE A 255 -0.40 7.69 -8.79
C PHE A 255 0.98 7.91 -8.19
N LEU A 256 1.11 8.77 -7.18
CA LEU A 256 2.35 8.95 -6.45
C LEU A 256 2.83 7.64 -5.81
N CYS A 257 1.93 6.80 -5.31
CA CYS A 257 2.28 5.46 -4.85
C CYS A 257 2.97 4.63 -5.94
N THR A 258 2.49 4.76 -7.18
CA THR A 258 3.00 4.00 -8.33
C THR A 258 4.42 4.42 -8.72
N ILE A 259 4.81 5.68 -8.53
CA ILE A 259 6.18 6.16 -8.79
C ILE A 259 7.18 5.44 -7.88
N TYR A 260 6.88 5.36 -6.58
CA TYR A 260 7.74 4.63 -5.62
C TYR A 260 7.82 3.13 -5.91
N LEU A 261 6.80 2.56 -6.56
CA LEU A 261 6.81 1.16 -7.02
C LEU A 261 7.84 0.91 -8.11
N ILE A 262 8.01 1.86 -9.01
CA ILE A 262 9.02 1.78 -10.08
C ILE A 262 10.41 1.80 -9.45
N ASP A 263 10.64 2.65 -8.45
CA ASP A 263 11.91 2.70 -7.71
C ASP A 263 12.19 1.38 -6.99
N LEU A 264 11.18 0.77 -6.37
CA LEU A 264 11.30 -0.57 -5.77
C LEU A 264 11.70 -1.62 -6.82
N TRP A 265 11.05 -1.62 -7.98
CA TRP A 265 11.33 -2.58 -9.04
C TRP A 265 12.76 -2.42 -9.58
N ILE A 266 13.22 -1.18 -9.79
CA ILE A 266 14.58 -0.87 -10.20
C ILE A 266 15.58 -1.34 -9.13
N GLY A 267 15.33 -1.04 -7.86
CA GLY A 267 16.17 -1.47 -6.73
C GLY A 267 16.26 -2.98 -6.62
N LEU A 268 15.14 -3.69 -6.77
CA LEU A 268 15.11 -5.15 -6.80
C LEU A 268 15.89 -5.72 -7.98
N ARG A 269 15.78 -5.12 -9.17
CA ARG A 269 16.54 -5.54 -10.34
C ARG A 269 18.05 -5.35 -10.14
N MET A 270 18.47 -4.24 -9.55
CA MET A 270 19.88 -3.99 -9.18
C MET A 270 20.44 -5.00 -8.16
N ILE A 271 19.59 -5.58 -7.32
CA ILE A 271 19.98 -6.68 -6.42
C ILE A 271 20.11 -8.01 -7.19
N LEU A 272 19.41 -8.13 -8.30
CA LEU A 272 19.38 -9.36 -9.11
C LEU A 272 20.62 -9.52 -9.99
N GLU A 273 21.15 -8.41 -10.54
CA GLU A 273 22.38 -8.35 -11.33
C GLU A 273 23.61 -8.29 -10.41
#